data_a58fe5c9abd05ec872ab7835728d74e6
#
_entry.id   a58fe5c9abd05ec872ab7835728d74e6
#
_cell.length_a   1.000
_cell.length_b   1.000
_cell.length_c   1.000
_cell.angle_alpha   90.00
_cell.angle_beta   90.00
_cell.angle_gamma   90.00
#
_symmetry.space_group_name_H-M   'P 1'
#
loop_
_entity.id
_entity.type
_entity.pdbx_description
1 polymer ?
#
loop_
_entity_poly.entity_id
_entity_poly.type
_entity_poly.pdbx_seq_one_letter_code
_entity_poly.pdbx_strand_id
1 'polypeptide(L)'
;NIFVEEAMRGIRDTGGRGARYYTTDICDGIAQGHDGINYSLAHRDMIANMIEIHGNSTGFDGGVFIASCDKSVPACLMGLARLDLPSIVITGGVMDAGPDLLTLEQIGMYSAMRQRGEITEEKFTYYKQNACPSCGACSFMGTASTMQVMAEALGLMLPGSALMPATCKDLKDMAYQAGKQIMELAKMGLKASDIVTMKSFENAIMVHAAISGSTNS
;
A
#
# COMPACT_ATOMS: atom_id res chain seq x y z
N ASN A 1 1.28 -3.32 12.97
CA ASN A 1 2.27 -2.48 13.70
C ASN A 1 3.72 -2.94 13.59
N ILE A 2 3.99 -4.17 13.14
CA ILE A 2 5.34 -4.71 13.13
C ILE A 2 6.28 -3.89 12.22
N PHE A 3 5.80 -3.47 11.04
CA PHE A 3 6.58 -2.64 10.11
C PHE A 3 6.88 -1.24 10.68
N VAL A 4 5.95 -0.67 11.44
CA VAL A 4 6.18 0.60 12.18
C VAL A 4 7.32 0.45 13.18
N GLU A 5 7.33 -0.64 13.96
CA GLU A 5 8.39 -0.90 14.94
C GLU A 5 9.75 -1.11 14.25
N GLU A 6 9.80 -1.83 13.14
CA GLU A 6 11.04 -2.04 12.39
C GLU A 6 11.56 -0.73 11.77
N ALA A 7 10.70 0.08 11.16
CA ALA A 7 11.08 1.40 10.66
C ALA A 7 11.60 2.31 11.79
N MET A 8 10.90 2.32 12.93
CA MET A 8 11.32 3.06 14.12
C MET A 8 12.66 2.59 14.67
N ARG A 9 12.93 1.26 14.60
CA ARG A 9 14.22 0.69 14.96
C ARG A 9 15.31 1.18 14.03
N GLY A 10 15.07 1.16 12.70
CA GLY A 10 16.00 1.68 11.70
C GLY A 10 16.36 3.16 11.92
N ILE A 11 15.37 3.98 12.24
CA ILE A 11 15.56 5.41 12.58
C ILE A 11 16.43 5.56 13.83
N ARG A 12 16.13 4.81 14.91
CA ARG A 12 16.90 4.89 16.16
C ARG A 12 18.35 4.45 15.97
N ASP A 13 18.56 3.34 15.27
CA ASP A 13 19.91 2.76 15.07
C ASP A 13 20.80 3.69 14.22
N THR A 14 20.22 4.65 13.51
CA THR A 14 20.93 5.70 12.76
C THR A 14 20.93 7.07 13.46
N GLY A 15 20.54 7.11 14.73
CA GLY A 15 20.63 8.32 15.58
C GLY A 15 19.43 9.24 15.51
N GLY A 16 18.35 8.83 14.85
CA GLY A 16 17.10 9.60 14.75
C GLY A 16 16.13 9.35 15.90
N ARG A 17 15.08 10.18 15.94
CA ARG A 17 13.93 10.02 16.82
C ARG A 17 12.68 9.97 15.97
N GLY A 18 11.90 8.88 16.09
CA GLY A 18 10.64 8.72 15.39
C GLY A 18 9.44 9.02 16.29
N ALA A 19 8.42 9.61 15.72
CA ALA A 19 7.09 9.69 16.30
C ALA A 19 6.11 8.89 15.43
N ARG A 20 5.03 8.37 16.03
CA ARG A 20 4.01 7.58 15.32
C ARG A 20 2.72 8.36 15.22
N TYR A 21 2.18 8.35 14.03
CA TYR A 21 0.82 8.79 13.76
C TYR A 21 0.06 7.70 13.04
N TYR A 22 -1.23 7.62 13.32
CA TYR A 22 -2.12 6.68 12.67
C TYR A 22 -3.22 7.46 11.97
N THR A 23 -3.50 7.07 10.76
CA THR A 23 -4.67 7.53 10.02
C THR A 23 -5.75 6.45 10.05
N THR A 24 -6.97 6.81 9.67
CA THR A 24 -7.99 5.81 9.39
C THR A 24 -7.63 5.00 8.14
N ASP A 25 -8.21 3.82 7.98
CA ASP A 25 -8.18 3.05 6.73
C ASP A 25 -9.46 2.24 6.60
N ILE A 26 -9.93 2.04 5.38
CA ILE A 26 -11.05 1.14 5.05
C ILE A 26 -10.62 0.15 3.98
N CYS A 27 -11.21 -1.02 3.99
CA CYS A 27 -11.01 -2.02 2.95
C CYS A 27 -12.15 -1.94 1.94
N ASP A 28 -11.86 -1.53 0.71
CA ASP A 28 -12.85 -1.47 -0.37
C ASP A 28 -13.48 -2.84 -0.63
N GLY A 29 -12.72 -3.93 -0.51
CA GLY A 29 -13.23 -5.30 -0.65
C GLY A 29 -14.29 -5.66 0.38
N ILE A 30 -14.14 -5.21 1.64
CA ILE A 30 -15.15 -5.41 2.69
C ILE A 30 -16.34 -4.48 2.47
N ALA A 31 -16.10 -3.27 1.98
CA ALA A 31 -17.14 -2.26 1.77
C ALA A 31 -17.99 -2.51 0.52
N GLN A 32 -17.52 -3.32 -0.43
CA GLN A 32 -18.26 -3.63 -1.65
C GLN A 32 -19.58 -4.35 -1.37
N GLY A 33 -20.60 -3.99 -2.16
CA GLY A 33 -21.93 -4.62 -2.06
C GLY A 33 -22.85 -3.99 -1.02
N HIS A 34 -22.41 -2.91 -0.33
CA HIS A 34 -23.24 -2.11 0.56
C HIS A 34 -22.81 -0.64 0.54
N ASP A 35 -23.55 0.24 1.22
CA ASP A 35 -23.33 1.70 1.19
C ASP A 35 -21.96 2.15 1.74
N GLY A 36 -21.22 1.29 2.43
CA GLY A 36 -19.88 1.56 2.92
C GLY A 36 -18.89 1.96 1.83
N ILE A 37 -19.07 1.46 0.60
CA ILE A 37 -18.18 1.80 -0.52
C ILE A 37 -18.23 3.28 -0.90
N ASN A 38 -19.33 3.99 -0.59
CA ASN A 38 -19.46 5.41 -0.85
C ASN A 38 -18.47 6.28 -0.08
N TYR A 39 -17.88 5.75 0.98
CA TYR A 39 -16.85 6.43 1.78
C TYR A 39 -15.43 6.25 1.26
N SER A 40 -15.21 5.41 0.26
CA SER A 40 -13.87 5.05 -0.23
C SER A 40 -13.04 6.25 -0.67
N LEU A 41 -13.57 7.13 -1.52
CA LEU A 41 -12.84 8.32 -1.98
C LEU A 41 -12.73 9.40 -0.89
N ALA A 42 -13.78 9.61 -0.10
CA ALA A 42 -13.74 10.56 1.00
C ALA A 42 -12.67 10.18 2.05
N HIS A 43 -12.54 8.90 2.32
CA HIS A 43 -11.52 8.34 3.19
C HIS A 43 -10.09 8.58 2.67
N ARG A 44 -9.82 8.40 1.37
CA ARG A 44 -8.54 8.73 0.75
C ARG A 44 -8.15 10.19 1.00
N ASP A 45 -9.07 11.09 0.74
CA ASP A 45 -8.83 12.53 0.91
C ASP A 45 -8.64 12.89 2.39
N MET A 46 -9.37 12.22 3.29
CA MET A 46 -9.21 12.40 4.73
C MET A 46 -7.80 11.98 5.19
N ILE A 47 -7.29 10.84 4.75
CA ILE A 47 -5.93 10.38 5.07
C ILE A 47 -4.90 11.41 4.59
N ALA A 48 -4.99 11.88 3.34
CA ALA A 48 -4.07 12.87 2.79
C ALA A 48 -4.08 14.17 3.61
N ASN A 49 -5.26 14.63 4.02
CA ASN A 49 -5.41 15.81 4.89
C ASN A 49 -4.81 15.57 6.28
N MET A 50 -5.02 14.40 6.89
CA MET A 50 -4.44 14.07 8.20
C MET A 50 -2.91 14.06 8.13
N ILE A 51 -2.32 13.49 7.09
CA ILE A 51 -0.87 13.49 6.87
C ILE A 51 -0.34 14.93 6.77
N GLU A 52 -0.99 15.75 5.96
CA GLU A 52 -0.60 17.17 5.77
C GLU A 52 -0.70 17.97 7.07
N ILE A 53 -1.79 17.82 7.83
CA ILE A 53 -2.00 18.49 9.10
C ILE A 53 -0.94 18.08 10.11
N HIS A 54 -0.72 16.79 10.31
CA HIS A 54 0.26 16.29 11.27
C HIS A 54 1.69 16.65 10.90
N GLY A 55 2.04 16.52 9.62
CA GLY A 55 3.38 16.85 9.12
C GLY A 55 3.72 18.31 9.32
N ASN A 56 2.82 19.21 8.94
CA ASN A 56 3.04 20.66 9.06
C ASN A 56 2.97 21.18 10.50
N SER A 57 2.16 20.54 11.36
CA SER A 57 2.00 21.00 12.76
C SER A 57 3.14 20.58 13.68
N THR A 58 3.96 19.60 13.29
CA THR A 58 4.95 18.99 14.19
C THR A 58 6.40 19.30 13.83
N GLY A 59 6.69 19.77 12.60
CA GLY A 59 8.04 20.15 12.17
C GLY A 59 8.98 18.93 12.05
N PHE A 60 8.55 17.88 11.37
CA PHE A 60 9.38 16.71 11.08
C PHE A 60 10.41 16.98 10.00
N ASP A 61 11.58 16.31 10.08
CA ASP A 61 12.63 16.36 9.07
C ASP A 61 12.37 15.39 7.90
N GLY A 62 11.45 14.45 8.06
CA GLY A 62 11.09 13.47 7.04
C GLY A 62 10.01 12.49 7.52
N GLY A 63 9.50 11.67 6.61
CA GLY A 63 8.40 10.75 6.88
C GLY A 63 8.58 9.36 6.29
N VAL A 64 8.24 8.33 7.07
CA VAL A 64 8.05 6.95 6.60
C VAL A 64 6.56 6.67 6.56
N PHE A 65 6.03 6.40 5.38
CA PHE A 65 4.61 6.19 5.14
C PHE A 65 4.33 4.71 4.94
N ILE A 66 3.46 4.13 5.75
CA ILE A 66 3.14 2.69 5.69
C ILE A 66 1.67 2.53 5.34
N ALA A 67 1.40 1.98 4.16
CA ALA A 67 0.06 1.78 3.63
C ALA A 67 -0.02 0.52 2.78
N SER A 68 -1.20 -0.06 2.60
CA SER A 68 -1.35 -1.32 1.88
C SER A 68 -2.54 -1.35 0.94
N CYS A 69 -3.57 -0.58 1.22
CA CYS A 69 -4.86 -0.77 0.56
C CYS A 69 -5.07 0.24 -0.57
N ASP A 70 -6.14 0.02 -1.28
CA ASP A 70 -6.64 0.65 -2.49
C ASP A 70 -6.59 2.18 -2.47
N LYS A 71 -6.98 2.77 -1.34
CA LYS A 71 -7.03 4.22 -1.15
C LYS A 71 -5.94 4.75 -0.22
N SER A 72 -5.42 3.93 0.69
CA SER A 72 -4.39 4.40 1.63
C SER A 72 -3.03 4.62 0.97
N VAL A 73 -2.65 3.81 -0.02
CA VAL A 73 -1.40 4.03 -0.76
C VAL A 73 -1.45 5.35 -1.55
N PRO A 74 -2.44 5.61 -2.42
CA PRO A 74 -2.52 6.90 -3.10
C PRO A 74 -2.69 8.08 -2.14
N ALA A 75 -3.42 7.91 -1.03
CA ALA A 75 -3.53 8.94 0.00
C ALA A 75 -2.17 9.31 0.62
N CYS A 76 -1.33 8.32 0.91
CA CYS A 76 0.04 8.56 1.37
C CYS A 76 0.87 9.30 0.32
N LEU A 77 0.78 8.91 -0.95
CA LEU A 77 1.46 9.60 -2.06
C LEU A 77 1.00 11.06 -2.19
N MET A 78 -0.31 11.32 -2.07
CA MET A 78 -0.86 12.68 -2.06
C MET A 78 -0.36 13.48 -0.85
N GLY A 79 -0.38 12.88 0.34
CA GLY A 79 0.02 13.53 1.58
C GLY A 79 1.52 13.87 1.60
N LEU A 80 2.38 12.92 1.21
CA LEU A 80 3.83 13.18 1.14
C LEU A 80 4.20 14.23 0.07
N ALA A 81 3.47 14.26 -1.06
CA ALA A 81 3.69 15.27 -2.08
C ALA A 81 3.29 16.68 -1.61
N ARG A 82 2.22 16.80 -0.78
CA ARG A 82 1.80 18.07 -0.18
C ARG A 82 2.77 18.55 0.91
N LEU A 83 3.34 17.63 1.68
CA LEU A 83 4.34 17.96 2.70
C LEU A 83 5.67 18.38 2.12
N ASP A 84 6.04 17.80 0.99
CA ASP A 84 7.32 18.02 0.30
C ASP A 84 8.53 17.89 1.23
N LEU A 85 8.52 16.90 2.09
CA LEU A 85 9.63 16.51 2.96
C LEU A 85 10.35 15.28 2.40
N PRO A 86 11.59 14.99 2.85
CA PRO A 86 12.20 13.69 2.66
C PRO A 86 11.23 12.58 3.04
N SER A 87 10.94 11.68 2.10
CA SER A 87 9.84 10.73 2.25
C SER A 87 10.20 9.37 1.67
N ILE A 88 9.77 8.31 2.33
CA ILE A 88 9.85 6.94 1.83
C ILE A 88 8.55 6.19 2.15
N VAL A 89 8.09 5.39 1.21
CA VAL A 89 6.88 4.57 1.36
C VAL A 89 7.27 3.11 1.60
N ILE A 90 6.56 2.45 2.48
CA ILE A 90 6.60 1.00 2.67
C ILE A 90 5.19 0.48 2.49
N THR A 91 5.02 -0.55 1.70
CA THR A 91 3.73 -1.24 1.62
C THR A 91 3.64 -2.30 2.71
N GLY A 92 2.43 -2.56 3.18
CA GLY A 92 2.18 -3.65 4.12
C GLY A 92 2.23 -5.04 3.49
N GLY A 93 2.60 -5.11 2.22
CA GLY A 93 2.72 -6.34 1.45
C GLY A 93 1.41 -6.84 0.85
N VAL A 94 1.52 -7.89 0.05
CA VAL A 94 0.38 -8.54 -0.60
C VAL A 94 -0.04 -9.79 0.16
N MET A 95 -1.32 -10.14 0.06
CA MET A 95 -1.89 -11.35 0.62
C MET A 95 -1.37 -12.58 -0.14
N ASP A 96 -1.17 -13.69 0.56
CA ASP A 96 -0.91 -14.96 -0.10
C ASP A 96 -2.14 -15.42 -0.90
N ALA A 97 -1.93 -16.15 -1.99
CA ALA A 97 -3.02 -16.79 -2.70
C ALA A 97 -3.55 -18.00 -1.91
N GLY A 98 -4.83 -18.29 -2.03
CA GLY A 98 -5.43 -19.50 -1.49
C GLY A 98 -5.03 -20.76 -2.27
N PRO A 99 -5.58 -21.93 -1.90
CA PRO A 99 -5.34 -23.18 -2.62
C PRO A 99 -5.64 -23.03 -4.12
N ASP A 100 -4.81 -23.67 -4.93
CA ASP A 100 -4.92 -23.63 -6.40
C ASP A 100 -4.88 -22.21 -6.99
N LEU A 101 -4.10 -21.31 -6.35
CA LEU A 101 -3.99 -19.89 -6.71
C LEU A 101 -5.35 -19.16 -6.63
N LEU A 102 -6.21 -19.57 -5.72
CA LEU A 102 -7.49 -18.92 -5.47
C LEU A 102 -7.25 -17.50 -4.91
N THR A 103 -7.92 -16.54 -5.51
CA THR A 103 -7.85 -15.12 -5.14
C THR A 103 -9.25 -14.50 -5.04
N LEU A 104 -9.35 -13.35 -4.38
CA LEU A 104 -10.64 -12.74 -4.04
C LEU A 104 -11.49 -12.38 -5.27
N GLU A 105 -10.88 -11.88 -6.35
CA GLU A 105 -11.64 -11.48 -7.55
C GLU A 105 -12.34 -12.66 -8.24
N GLN A 106 -11.83 -13.88 -8.07
CA GLN A 106 -12.45 -15.08 -8.64
C GLN A 106 -13.79 -15.42 -7.97
N ILE A 107 -14.06 -14.91 -6.77
CA ILE A 107 -15.30 -15.17 -6.05
C ILE A 107 -16.53 -14.68 -6.81
N GLY A 108 -16.41 -13.56 -7.55
CA GLY A 108 -17.47 -13.08 -8.42
C GLY A 108 -17.86 -14.11 -9.51
N MET A 109 -16.83 -14.68 -10.16
CA MET A 109 -17.02 -15.74 -11.16
C MET A 109 -17.67 -16.98 -10.54
N TYR A 110 -17.17 -17.46 -9.41
CA TYR A 110 -17.73 -18.62 -8.70
C TYR A 110 -19.15 -18.39 -8.21
N SER A 111 -19.48 -17.15 -7.82
CA SER A 111 -20.88 -16.79 -7.49
C SER A 111 -21.80 -16.95 -8.70
N ALA A 112 -21.39 -16.50 -9.87
CA ALA A 112 -22.15 -16.68 -11.10
C ALA A 112 -22.28 -18.17 -11.51
N MET A 113 -21.19 -18.94 -11.38
CA MET A 113 -21.21 -20.39 -11.63
C MET A 113 -22.17 -21.12 -10.69
N ARG A 114 -22.20 -20.74 -9.41
CA ARG A 114 -23.17 -21.27 -8.44
C ARG A 114 -24.61 -20.97 -8.85
N GLN A 115 -24.89 -19.72 -9.24
CA GLN A 115 -26.24 -19.33 -9.69
C GLN A 115 -26.72 -20.10 -10.92
N ARG A 116 -25.80 -20.51 -11.81
CA ARG A 116 -26.07 -21.34 -12.98
C ARG A 116 -26.09 -22.84 -12.68
N GLY A 117 -25.84 -23.26 -11.43
CA GLY A 117 -25.80 -24.66 -11.03
C GLY A 117 -24.55 -25.43 -11.50
N GLU A 118 -23.49 -24.72 -11.93
CA GLU A 118 -22.23 -25.33 -12.41
C GLU A 118 -21.33 -25.81 -11.25
N ILE A 119 -21.50 -25.22 -10.06
CA ILE A 119 -20.83 -25.64 -8.83
C ILE A 119 -21.84 -25.76 -7.68
N THR A 120 -21.53 -26.61 -6.69
CA THR A 120 -22.38 -26.78 -5.51
C THR A 120 -22.21 -25.64 -4.50
N GLU A 121 -23.13 -25.50 -3.57
CA GLU A 121 -23.07 -24.54 -2.47
C GLU A 121 -21.85 -24.80 -1.55
N GLU A 122 -21.51 -26.07 -1.29
CA GLU A 122 -20.36 -26.47 -0.48
C GLU A 122 -19.06 -25.99 -1.15
N LYS A 123 -18.94 -26.17 -2.47
CA LYS A 123 -17.76 -25.75 -3.23
C LYS A 123 -17.64 -24.24 -3.24
N PHE A 124 -18.73 -23.51 -3.41
CA PHE A 124 -18.72 -22.05 -3.34
C PHE A 124 -18.34 -21.55 -1.94
N THR A 125 -18.87 -22.18 -0.90
CA THR A 125 -18.52 -21.87 0.50
C THR A 125 -17.03 -22.10 0.76
N TYR A 126 -16.47 -23.20 0.27
CA TYR A 126 -15.03 -23.47 0.34
C TYR A 126 -14.22 -22.35 -0.30
N TYR A 127 -14.58 -21.88 -1.50
CA TYR A 127 -13.89 -20.79 -2.16
C TYR A 127 -13.95 -19.49 -1.34
N LYS A 128 -15.11 -19.11 -0.83
CA LYS A 128 -15.26 -17.92 0.02
C LYS A 128 -14.37 -17.96 1.27
N GLN A 129 -14.23 -19.11 1.88
CA GLN A 129 -13.44 -19.28 3.10
C GLN A 129 -11.92 -19.27 2.86
N ASN A 130 -11.48 -19.53 1.64
CA ASN A 130 -10.07 -19.71 1.32
C ASN A 130 -9.50 -18.66 0.37
N ALA A 131 -10.31 -17.71 -0.10
CA ALA A 131 -9.86 -16.65 -1.03
C ALA A 131 -9.02 -15.55 -0.39
N CYS A 132 -9.03 -15.45 0.95
CA CYS A 132 -8.27 -14.46 1.71
C CYS A 132 -7.53 -15.16 2.87
N PRO A 133 -6.46 -15.94 2.58
CA PRO A 133 -5.84 -16.81 3.59
C PRO A 133 -4.90 -16.10 4.53
N SER A 134 -4.46 -14.88 4.25
CA SER A 134 -3.48 -14.14 5.05
C SER A 134 -3.79 -12.64 5.09
N CYS A 135 -3.00 -11.90 5.88
CA CYS A 135 -3.00 -10.43 5.84
C CYS A 135 -2.32 -9.92 4.56
N GLY A 136 -2.52 -8.64 4.25
CA GLY A 136 -1.94 -7.96 3.09
C GLY A 136 -3.00 -7.39 2.15
N ALA A 137 -2.57 -6.66 1.12
CA ALA A 137 -3.42 -6.24 0.02
C ALA A 137 -3.90 -7.46 -0.78
N CYS A 138 -5.01 -7.32 -1.50
CA CYS A 138 -5.55 -8.42 -2.31
C CYS A 138 -4.48 -9.03 -3.23
N SER A 139 -4.47 -10.36 -3.34
CA SER A 139 -3.45 -11.15 -4.04
C SER A 139 -3.58 -11.16 -5.58
N PHE A 140 -4.21 -10.14 -6.15
CA PHE A 140 -4.33 -9.95 -7.60
C PHE A 140 -3.89 -8.54 -7.99
N MET A 141 -3.64 -8.29 -9.28
CA MET A 141 -3.23 -6.98 -9.79
C MET A 141 -4.44 -6.03 -9.88
N GLY A 142 -5.07 -5.78 -8.71
CA GLY A 142 -6.09 -4.75 -8.54
C GLY A 142 -5.45 -3.40 -8.20
N THR A 143 -6.27 -2.44 -7.76
CA THR A 143 -5.81 -1.07 -7.46
C THR A 143 -4.77 -1.04 -6.35
N ALA A 144 -4.93 -1.84 -5.29
CA ALA A 144 -3.97 -1.87 -4.19
C ALA A 144 -2.57 -2.28 -4.65
N SER A 145 -2.43 -3.44 -5.31
CA SER A 145 -1.14 -3.92 -5.83
C SER A 145 -0.58 -3.01 -6.92
N THR A 146 -1.43 -2.46 -7.79
CA THR A 146 -1.00 -1.48 -8.79
C THR A 146 -0.42 -0.24 -8.13
N MET A 147 -1.09 0.34 -7.13
CA MET A 147 -0.58 1.53 -6.45
C MET A 147 0.69 1.27 -5.64
N GLN A 148 0.86 0.06 -5.10
CA GLN A 148 2.12 -0.36 -4.48
C GLN A 148 3.26 -0.34 -5.51
N VAL A 149 3.04 -0.90 -6.70
CA VAL A 149 4.03 -0.87 -7.80
C VAL A 149 4.27 0.56 -8.29
N MET A 150 3.23 1.39 -8.36
CA MET A 150 3.40 2.80 -8.76
C MET A 150 4.25 3.58 -7.76
N ALA A 151 4.09 3.36 -6.46
CA ALA A 151 4.93 4.01 -5.44
C ALA A 151 6.42 3.64 -5.61
N GLU A 152 6.72 2.39 -5.97
CA GLU A 152 8.09 1.96 -6.28
C GLU A 152 8.58 2.55 -7.62
N ALA A 153 7.75 2.52 -8.66
CA ALA A 153 8.10 3.04 -9.98
C ALA A 153 8.34 4.57 -9.98
N LEU A 154 7.67 5.30 -9.09
CA LEU A 154 7.91 6.73 -8.85
C LEU A 154 9.22 7.00 -8.11
N GLY A 155 9.89 5.97 -7.57
CA GLY A 155 11.14 6.11 -6.83
C GLY A 155 10.97 6.38 -5.33
N LEU A 156 9.77 6.19 -4.78
CA LEU A 156 9.44 6.49 -3.38
C LEU A 156 9.57 5.28 -2.45
N MET A 157 9.96 4.11 -2.97
CA MET A 157 10.13 2.88 -2.20
C MET A 157 11.53 2.28 -2.42
N LEU A 158 11.93 1.40 -1.52
CA LEU A 158 13.10 0.56 -1.74
C LEU A 158 12.83 -0.45 -2.87
N PRO A 159 13.75 -0.61 -3.82
CA PRO A 159 13.54 -1.49 -4.97
C PRO A 159 13.21 -2.94 -4.59
N GLY A 160 12.22 -3.51 -5.27
CA GLY A 160 11.78 -4.90 -5.10
C GLY A 160 10.83 -5.12 -3.92
N SER A 161 10.37 -4.06 -3.25
CA SER A 161 9.50 -4.19 -2.06
C SER A 161 8.00 -4.15 -2.35
N ALA A 162 7.57 -3.66 -3.51
CA ALA A 162 6.17 -3.36 -3.79
C ALA A 162 5.23 -4.56 -3.66
N LEU A 163 5.63 -5.74 -4.12
CA LEU A 163 4.78 -6.93 -4.17
C LEU A 163 5.27 -8.07 -3.25
N MET A 164 6.07 -7.75 -2.24
CA MET A 164 6.47 -8.74 -1.25
C MET A 164 5.24 -9.25 -0.48
N PRO A 165 5.15 -10.56 -0.18
CA PRO A 165 4.09 -11.09 0.67
C PRO A 165 4.10 -10.44 2.06
N ALA A 166 2.93 -10.08 2.58
CA ALA A 166 2.80 -9.49 3.92
C ALA A 166 3.29 -10.43 5.04
N THR A 167 3.33 -11.72 4.76
CA THR A 167 3.77 -12.78 5.67
C THR A 167 5.27 -13.02 5.64
N CYS A 168 6.00 -12.49 4.64
CA CYS A 168 7.42 -12.76 4.50
C CYS A 168 8.27 -11.96 5.51
N LYS A 169 9.42 -12.56 5.89
CA LYS A 169 10.36 -11.92 6.79
C LYS A 169 11.06 -10.73 6.13
N ASP A 170 11.35 -10.84 4.85
CA ASP A 170 12.15 -9.85 4.12
C ASP A 170 11.43 -8.49 4.06
N LEU A 171 10.09 -8.46 4.06
CA LEU A 171 9.34 -7.20 4.13
C LEU A 171 9.57 -6.46 5.46
N LYS A 172 9.79 -7.19 6.57
CA LYS A 172 10.16 -6.58 7.86
C LYS A 172 11.56 -5.97 7.79
N ASP A 173 12.48 -6.67 7.13
CA ASP A 173 13.84 -6.18 6.94
C ASP A 173 13.83 -4.94 6.01
N MET A 174 12.97 -4.91 4.99
CA MET A 174 12.74 -3.73 4.14
C MET A 174 12.21 -2.54 4.96
N ALA A 175 11.29 -2.77 5.90
CA ALA A 175 10.79 -1.72 6.78
C ALA A 175 11.92 -1.14 7.66
N TYR A 176 12.79 -1.98 8.20
CA TYR A 176 13.98 -1.55 8.93
C TYR A 176 14.92 -0.73 8.05
N GLN A 177 15.22 -1.20 6.83
CA GLN A 177 16.08 -0.47 5.90
C GLN A 177 15.46 0.86 5.48
N ALA A 178 14.15 0.93 5.28
CA ALA A 178 13.47 2.20 4.98
C ALA A 178 13.59 3.20 6.14
N GLY A 179 13.54 2.70 7.40
CA GLY A 179 13.82 3.52 8.58
C GLY A 179 15.27 4.07 8.61
N LYS A 180 16.23 3.34 8.08
CA LYS A 180 17.60 3.85 7.90
C LYS A 180 17.70 4.82 6.72
N GLN A 181 17.05 4.50 5.61
CA GLN A 181 17.10 5.27 4.38
C GLN A 181 16.50 6.67 4.58
N ILE A 182 15.40 6.81 5.33
CA ILE A 182 14.81 8.12 5.59
C ILE A 182 15.79 9.07 6.29
N MET A 183 16.68 8.55 7.15
CA MET A 183 17.69 9.35 7.82
C MET A 183 18.74 9.89 6.83
N GLU A 184 19.09 9.10 5.82
CA GLU A 184 19.99 9.55 4.76
C GLU A 184 19.32 10.57 3.84
N LEU A 185 18.06 10.34 3.45
CA LEU A 185 17.28 11.31 2.67
C LEU A 185 17.16 12.66 3.40
N ALA A 186 16.89 12.63 4.71
CA ALA A 186 16.81 13.84 5.52
C ALA A 186 18.15 14.59 5.61
N LYS A 187 19.28 13.86 5.79
CA LYS A 187 20.62 14.46 5.77
C LYS A 187 20.97 15.11 4.43
N MET A 188 20.54 14.50 3.33
CA MET A 188 20.74 15.03 1.99
C MET A 188 19.78 16.18 1.67
N GLY A 189 18.74 16.39 2.45
CA GLY A 189 17.67 17.33 2.17
C GLY A 189 16.87 16.98 0.92
N LEU A 190 16.83 15.68 0.53
CA LEU A 190 16.18 15.21 -0.69
C LEU A 190 14.69 15.10 -0.47
N LYS A 191 13.92 16.01 -1.05
CA LYS A 191 12.47 16.12 -0.89
C LYS A 191 11.70 15.23 -1.84
N ALA A 192 10.41 15.07 -1.58
CA ALA A 192 9.51 14.33 -2.47
C ALA A 192 9.50 14.92 -3.89
N SER A 193 9.50 16.24 -4.05
CA SER A 193 9.53 16.93 -5.36
C SER A 193 10.84 16.73 -6.15
N ASP A 194 11.93 16.39 -5.49
CA ASP A 194 13.19 16.08 -6.17
C ASP A 194 13.17 14.69 -6.82
N ILE A 195 12.32 13.78 -6.30
CA ILE A 195 12.15 12.40 -6.78
C ILE A 195 10.97 12.31 -7.75
N VAL A 196 9.83 12.88 -7.38
CA VAL A 196 8.59 12.84 -8.17
C VAL A 196 8.63 13.90 -9.25
N THR A 197 9.26 13.57 -10.33
CA THR A 197 9.41 14.43 -11.52
C THR A 197 8.55 13.96 -12.67
N MET A 198 8.45 14.73 -13.75
CA MET A 198 7.75 14.30 -14.97
C MET A 198 8.32 12.99 -15.52
N LYS A 199 9.64 12.79 -15.44
CA LYS A 199 10.30 11.54 -15.86
C LYS A 199 9.91 10.35 -14.98
N SER A 200 9.76 10.53 -13.67
CA SER A 200 9.29 9.45 -12.79
C SER A 200 7.83 9.08 -13.07
N PHE A 201 6.98 10.04 -13.43
CA PHE A 201 5.62 9.76 -13.92
C PHE A 201 5.61 9.00 -15.25
N GLU A 202 6.45 9.40 -16.21
CA GLU A 202 6.59 8.68 -17.49
C GLU A 202 7.03 7.22 -17.25
N ASN A 203 8.01 6.99 -16.37
CA ASN A 203 8.42 5.64 -15.97
C ASN A 203 7.27 4.86 -15.30
N ALA A 204 6.55 5.48 -14.38
CA ALA A 204 5.41 4.85 -13.71
C ALA A 204 4.30 4.47 -14.70
N ILE A 205 3.99 5.32 -15.67
CA ILE A 205 3.01 5.03 -16.74
C ILE A 205 3.46 3.81 -17.58
N MET A 206 4.74 3.75 -17.95
CA MET A 206 5.28 2.59 -18.67
C MET A 206 5.17 1.30 -17.85
N VAL A 207 5.52 1.35 -16.57
CA VAL A 207 5.39 0.21 -15.65
C VAL A 207 3.93 -0.18 -15.49
N HIS A 208 3.02 0.79 -15.30
CA HIS A 208 1.59 0.55 -15.20
C HIS A 208 1.04 -0.22 -16.43
N ALA A 209 1.42 0.22 -17.62
CA ALA A 209 1.04 -0.46 -18.86
C ALA A 209 1.62 -1.88 -18.93
N ALA A 210 2.89 -2.07 -18.55
CA ALA A 210 3.57 -3.36 -18.58
C ALA A 210 2.95 -4.40 -17.63
N ILE A 211 2.46 -3.98 -16.45
CA ILE A 211 1.83 -4.89 -15.48
C ILE A 211 0.33 -5.07 -15.71
N SER A 212 -0.24 -4.47 -16.75
CA SER A 212 -1.71 -4.41 -16.93
C SER A 212 -2.41 -3.87 -15.69
N GLY A 213 -1.92 -2.76 -15.17
CA GLY A 213 -2.38 -2.17 -13.93
C GLY A 213 -3.85 -1.77 -13.95
N SER A 214 -4.43 -1.61 -12.78
CA SER A 214 -5.82 -1.21 -12.59
C SER A 214 -6.09 0.18 -13.17
N THR A 215 -7.16 0.32 -13.93
CA THR A 215 -7.62 1.62 -14.47
C THR A 215 -8.17 2.57 -13.40
N ASN A 216 -8.27 2.10 -12.16
CA ASN A 216 -8.68 2.89 -10.99
C ASN A 216 -7.48 3.50 -10.23
N SER A 217 -6.27 3.35 -10.77
CA SER A 217 -5.01 3.83 -10.16
C SER A 217 -4.62 5.20 -10.65
#